data_0a81737e49c9210b57d14e6e7ef8b2b4
#
_entry.id   0a81737e49c9210b57d14e6e7ef8b2b4
#
_cell.length_a   1.000
_cell.length_b   1.000
_cell.length_c   1.000
_cell.angle_alpha   90.00
_cell.angle_beta   90.00
_cell.angle_gamma   90.00
#
_symmetry.space_group_name_H-M   'P 1'
#
loop_
_entity.id
_entity.type
_entity.pdbx_description
1 polymer ?
#
loop_
_entity_poly.entity_id
_entity_poly.type
_entity_poly.pdbx_seq_one_letter_code
_entity_poly.pdbx_strand_id
1 'polypeptide(L)'
;NESRRNADLMIIPESFSCIQKIVKLLKSTDTPYMIMGNGSNLIFRDEGYKGVIIKFGKPLSDIEVQDDIIVAMAGASLAEVANKALEHSLTGLEFASGIPGSVGGAVYMNAGAYDGEMGQVVIETLCLDSNGELVILRGDEHNFSYRHSRIQDDDLTCLQVKMKLQKGEKNKIQSKMNELNARRREKQPLNYPSAGSIFKRPPGSYAGMLVD
;
A
#
# COMPACT_ATOMS: atom_id res chain seq x y z
N ASN A 1 -25.44 11.11 7.02
CA ASN A 1 -25.65 9.67 7.15
C ASN A 1 -24.44 8.97 6.54
N GLU A 2 -23.44 8.65 7.35
CA GLU A 2 -22.43 7.66 6.98
C GLU A 2 -23.17 6.33 6.87
N SER A 3 -23.40 5.86 5.65
CA SER A 3 -23.92 4.50 5.42
C SER A 3 -22.87 3.52 5.96
N ARG A 4 -23.17 2.90 7.09
CA ARG A 4 -22.36 1.82 7.66
C ARG A 4 -22.47 0.64 6.69
N ARG A 5 -21.46 0.49 5.86
CA ARG A 5 -21.32 -0.66 4.98
C ARG A 5 -20.69 -1.77 5.80
N ASN A 6 -21.39 -2.88 5.98
CA ASN A 6 -20.98 -3.95 6.85
C ASN A 6 -20.22 -5.04 6.06
N ALA A 7 -19.20 -5.62 6.68
CA ALA A 7 -18.69 -6.94 6.32
C ALA A 7 -19.33 -7.97 7.27
N ASP A 8 -19.42 -9.24 6.85
CA ASP A 8 -19.91 -10.31 7.73
C ASP A 8 -18.98 -10.45 8.95
N LEU A 9 -17.68 -10.36 8.74
CA LEU A 9 -16.67 -10.39 9.79
C LEU A 9 -15.46 -9.51 9.42
N MET A 10 -14.91 -8.79 10.38
CA MET A 10 -13.62 -8.12 10.26
C MET A 10 -12.65 -8.65 11.31
N ILE A 11 -11.48 -9.12 10.86
CA ILE A 11 -10.42 -9.63 11.73
C ILE A 11 -9.22 -8.70 11.64
N ILE A 12 -8.64 -8.34 12.79
CA ILE A 12 -7.38 -7.58 12.89
C ILE A 12 -6.33 -8.53 13.47
N PRO A 13 -5.49 -9.16 12.63
CA PRO A 13 -4.48 -10.10 13.09
C PRO A 13 -3.35 -9.39 13.84
N GLU A 14 -2.79 -10.06 14.84
CA GLU A 14 -1.72 -9.53 15.69
C GLU A 14 -0.32 -9.95 15.23
N SER A 15 -0.22 -10.95 14.35
CA SER A 15 1.07 -11.49 13.88
C SER A 15 0.96 -12.20 12.54
N PHE A 16 2.08 -12.44 11.88
CA PHE A 16 2.14 -13.23 10.63
C PHE A 16 1.62 -14.67 10.84
N SER A 17 1.93 -15.29 11.97
CA SER A 17 1.41 -16.62 12.33
C SER A 17 -0.12 -16.62 12.45
N CYS A 18 -0.70 -15.55 12.98
CA CYS A 18 -2.14 -15.37 13.05
C CYS A 18 -2.75 -15.28 11.64
N ILE A 19 -2.18 -14.46 10.75
CA ILE A 19 -2.64 -14.33 9.36
C ILE A 19 -2.59 -15.68 8.65
N GLN A 20 -1.48 -16.41 8.79
CA GLN A 20 -1.29 -17.72 8.16
C GLN A 20 -2.37 -18.71 8.59
N LYS A 21 -2.70 -18.78 9.87
CA LYS A 21 -3.76 -19.63 10.41
C LYS A 21 -5.14 -19.23 9.87
N ILE A 22 -5.43 -17.93 9.82
CA ILE A 22 -6.68 -17.40 9.29
C ILE A 22 -6.83 -17.76 7.81
N VAL A 23 -5.82 -17.49 6.99
CA VAL A 23 -5.84 -17.81 5.55
C VAL A 23 -6.06 -19.31 5.31
N LYS A 24 -5.33 -20.18 6.02
CA LYS A 24 -5.52 -21.64 5.95
C LYS A 24 -6.93 -22.07 6.33
N LEU A 25 -7.50 -21.50 7.39
CA LEU A 25 -8.87 -21.78 7.82
C LEU A 25 -9.89 -21.34 6.76
N LEU A 26 -9.80 -20.10 6.28
CA LEU A 26 -10.74 -19.57 5.30
C LEU A 26 -10.68 -20.35 3.98
N LYS A 27 -9.49 -20.76 3.56
CA LYS A 27 -9.29 -21.66 2.42
C LYS A 27 -9.98 -23.01 2.63
N SER A 28 -9.77 -23.63 3.80
CA SER A 28 -10.35 -24.96 4.10
C SER A 28 -11.87 -24.97 4.19
N THR A 29 -12.49 -23.83 4.45
CA THR A 29 -13.94 -23.63 4.55
C THR A 29 -14.56 -22.99 3.31
N ASP A 30 -13.77 -22.78 2.26
CA ASP A 30 -14.17 -22.04 1.03
C ASP A 30 -14.85 -20.69 1.34
N THR A 31 -14.36 -20.01 2.40
CA THR A 31 -14.93 -18.74 2.85
C THR A 31 -14.27 -17.58 2.11
N PRO A 32 -15.04 -16.73 1.40
CA PRO A 32 -14.49 -15.55 0.73
C PRO A 32 -13.82 -14.59 1.72
N TYR A 33 -12.66 -14.08 1.36
CA TYR A 33 -12.00 -13.06 2.16
C TYR A 33 -11.28 -12.04 1.30
N MET A 34 -10.97 -10.88 1.89
CA MET A 34 -10.11 -9.87 1.29
C MET A 34 -9.15 -9.29 2.32
N ILE A 35 -7.96 -8.95 1.86
CA ILE A 35 -6.99 -8.22 2.67
C ILE A 35 -7.23 -6.72 2.52
N MET A 36 -7.25 -5.99 3.63
CA MET A 36 -7.43 -4.56 3.64
C MET A 36 -6.36 -3.89 4.50
N GLY A 37 -5.70 -2.89 3.95
CA GLY A 37 -4.89 -1.93 4.70
C GLY A 37 -5.75 -0.76 5.18
N ASN A 38 -5.37 0.47 4.82
CA ASN A 38 -6.11 1.68 5.19
C ASN A 38 -7.45 1.86 4.44
N GLY A 39 -7.76 1.02 3.45
CA GLY A 39 -9.00 1.10 2.68
C GLY A 39 -9.10 2.29 1.73
N SER A 40 -8.00 3.02 1.49
CA SER A 40 -7.98 4.28 0.72
C SER A 40 -8.18 4.10 -0.79
N ASN A 41 -8.21 2.86 -1.29
CA ASN A 41 -8.41 2.52 -2.71
C ASN A 41 -9.57 1.52 -2.87
N LEU A 42 -10.50 1.47 -1.92
CA LEU A 42 -11.62 0.54 -1.92
C LEU A 42 -12.95 1.30 -1.89
N ILE A 43 -13.89 0.83 -2.70
CA ILE A 43 -15.29 1.25 -2.69
C ILE A 43 -16.14 0.00 -2.48
N PHE A 44 -16.90 -0.03 -1.40
CA PHE A 44 -17.85 -1.09 -1.14
C PHE A 44 -19.23 -0.75 -1.71
N ARG A 45 -19.92 -1.75 -2.22
CA ARG A 45 -21.33 -1.64 -2.58
C ARG A 45 -22.18 -1.40 -1.33
N ASP A 46 -23.43 -0.95 -1.51
CA ASP A 46 -24.33 -0.66 -0.37
C ASP A 46 -24.69 -1.93 0.42
N GLU A 47 -24.69 -3.08 -0.24
CA GLU A 47 -24.91 -4.39 0.40
C GLU A 47 -23.73 -4.85 1.28
N GLY A 48 -22.60 -4.12 1.23
CA GLY A 48 -21.38 -4.46 1.96
C GLY A 48 -20.55 -5.55 1.30
N TYR A 49 -19.75 -6.25 2.10
CA TYR A 49 -18.90 -7.35 1.68
C TYR A 49 -19.35 -8.65 2.35
N LYS A 50 -19.76 -9.65 1.57
CA LYS A 50 -20.11 -10.98 2.07
C LYS A 50 -18.85 -11.83 2.16
N GLY A 51 -18.34 -11.98 3.39
CA GLY A 51 -17.11 -12.70 3.69
C GLY A 51 -16.31 -12.02 4.78
N VAL A 52 -15.04 -12.40 4.90
CA VAL A 52 -14.13 -11.95 5.95
C VAL A 52 -13.21 -10.85 5.42
N ILE A 53 -13.15 -9.70 6.09
CA ILE A 53 -12.12 -8.70 5.87
C ILE A 53 -10.99 -8.92 6.87
N ILE A 54 -9.79 -9.21 6.39
CA ILE A 54 -8.57 -9.27 7.18
C ILE A 54 -7.91 -7.88 7.09
N LYS A 55 -8.10 -7.07 8.13
CA LYS A 55 -7.58 -5.70 8.16
C LYS A 55 -6.22 -5.66 8.85
N PHE A 56 -5.19 -5.23 8.13
CA PHE A 56 -3.89 -4.96 8.72
C PHE A 56 -3.93 -3.63 9.46
N GLY A 57 -3.63 -3.69 10.75
CA GLY A 57 -3.66 -2.56 11.67
C GLY A 57 -2.33 -2.38 12.40
N LYS A 58 -2.38 -1.65 13.50
CA LYS A 58 -1.20 -1.27 14.30
C LYS A 58 -0.26 -2.42 14.67
N PRO A 59 -0.72 -3.64 15.02
CA PRO A 59 0.19 -4.75 15.34
C PRO A 59 1.10 -5.18 14.17
N LEU A 60 0.75 -4.82 12.93
CA LEU A 60 1.49 -5.16 11.71
C LEU A 60 2.03 -3.90 11.02
N SER A 61 2.48 -2.91 11.80
CA SER A 61 2.92 -1.60 11.29
C SER A 61 4.35 -1.21 11.68
N ASP A 62 5.16 -2.14 12.15
CA ASP A 62 6.56 -1.87 12.52
C ASP A 62 7.39 -1.44 11.31
N ILE A 63 8.30 -0.49 11.55
CA ILE A 63 9.21 0.07 10.56
C ILE A 63 10.61 0.08 11.17
N GLU A 64 11.53 -0.63 10.52
CA GLU A 64 12.94 -0.68 10.89
C GLU A 64 13.80 -0.02 9.81
N VAL A 65 14.83 0.69 10.22
CA VAL A 65 15.79 1.33 9.31
C VAL A 65 17.19 0.85 9.66
N GLN A 66 17.88 0.30 8.66
CA GLN A 66 19.24 -0.13 8.77
C GLN A 66 20.04 0.39 7.57
N ASP A 67 20.93 1.34 7.80
CA ASP A 67 21.71 2.05 6.77
C ASP A 67 20.83 2.71 5.69
N ASP A 68 20.80 2.15 4.49
CA ASP A 68 20.00 2.60 3.34
C ASP A 68 18.79 1.69 3.06
N ILE A 69 18.53 0.74 3.96
CA ILE A 69 17.41 -0.20 3.86
C ILE A 69 16.32 0.16 4.87
N ILE A 70 15.09 0.19 4.41
CA ILE A 70 13.90 0.24 5.26
C ILE A 70 13.13 -1.07 5.11
N VAL A 71 12.83 -1.70 6.24
CA VAL A 71 11.94 -2.87 6.33
C VAL A 71 10.67 -2.41 7.03
N ALA A 72 9.54 -2.55 6.35
CA ALA A 72 8.24 -2.15 6.91
C ALA A 72 7.23 -3.29 6.81
N MET A 73 6.45 -3.50 7.87
CA MET A 73 5.30 -4.38 7.82
C MET A 73 4.20 -3.81 6.92
N ALA A 74 3.43 -4.68 6.29
CA ALA A 74 2.45 -4.30 5.27
C ALA A 74 1.32 -3.36 5.78
N GLY A 75 1.05 -3.37 7.09
CA GLY A 75 0.08 -2.48 7.73
C GLY A 75 0.62 -1.09 8.06
N ALA A 76 1.94 -0.86 7.97
CA ALA A 76 2.54 0.45 8.21
C ALA A 76 1.98 1.50 7.25
N SER A 77 1.82 2.73 7.73
CA SER A 77 1.42 3.85 6.88
C SER A 77 2.54 4.22 5.92
N LEU A 78 2.22 4.38 4.64
CA LEU A 78 3.21 4.78 3.64
C LEU A 78 3.81 6.16 3.96
N ALA A 79 3.02 7.08 4.50
CA ALA A 79 3.49 8.39 4.95
C ALA A 79 4.44 8.29 6.16
N GLU A 80 4.20 7.37 7.11
CA GLU A 80 5.11 7.12 8.22
C GLU A 80 6.45 6.57 7.75
N VAL A 81 6.45 5.66 6.77
CA VAL A 81 7.68 5.14 6.16
C VAL A 81 8.47 6.25 5.46
N ALA A 82 7.79 7.15 4.72
CA ALA A 82 8.45 8.30 4.10
C ALA A 82 9.04 9.27 5.14
N ASN A 83 8.35 9.48 6.27
CA ASN A 83 8.88 10.30 7.37
C ASN A 83 10.09 9.62 8.04
N LYS A 84 10.08 8.30 8.23
CA LYS A 84 11.23 7.54 8.72
C LYS A 84 12.44 7.67 7.78
N ALA A 85 12.22 7.59 6.47
CA ALA A 85 13.27 7.85 5.49
C ALA A 85 13.88 9.24 5.66
N LEU A 86 13.06 10.29 5.80
CA LEU A 86 13.50 11.65 6.06
C LEU A 86 14.31 11.77 7.37
N GLU A 87 13.84 11.16 8.47
CA GLU A 87 14.54 11.15 9.76
C GLU A 87 15.98 10.62 9.63
N HIS A 88 16.19 9.61 8.76
CA HIS A 88 17.46 8.95 8.50
C HIS A 88 18.22 9.54 7.29
N SER A 89 17.76 10.68 6.74
CA SER A 89 18.38 11.32 5.55
C SER A 89 18.42 10.39 4.34
N LEU A 90 17.35 9.64 4.10
CA LEU A 90 17.20 8.73 2.97
C LEU A 90 16.23 9.32 1.95
N THR A 91 16.68 9.48 0.70
CA THR A 91 15.89 9.96 -0.45
C THR A 91 15.35 8.80 -1.26
N GLY A 92 14.22 9.01 -1.95
CA GLY A 92 13.56 8.05 -2.82
C GLY A 92 12.10 7.77 -2.45
N LEU A 93 11.62 8.23 -1.29
CA LEU A 93 10.22 8.06 -0.84
C LEU A 93 9.46 9.39 -0.70
N GLU A 94 9.97 10.49 -1.22
CA GLU A 94 9.32 11.80 -1.12
C GLU A 94 7.92 11.80 -1.75
N PHE A 95 7.75 11.08 -2.88
CA PHE A 95 6.47 10.93 -3.58
C PHE A 95 5.39 10.25 -2.72
N ALA A 96 5.83 9.43 -1.77
CA ALA A 96 4.97 8.59 -0.95
C ALA A 96 4.36 9.33 0.24
N SER A 97 4.95 10.46 0.67
CA SER A 97 4.60 11.19 1.90
C SER A 97 3.14 11.66 1.95
N GLY A 98 2.51 11.90 0.81
CA GLY A 98 1.12 12.33 0.72
C GLY A 98 0.13 11.23 0.30
N ILE A 99 0.58 9.99 0.10
CA ILE A 99 -0.32 8.89 -0.31
C ILE A 99 -0.98 8.26 0.93
N PRO A 100 -2.32 8.29 1.06
CA PRO A 100 -3.02 7.80 2.25
C PRO A 100 -3.23 6.28 2.20
N GLY A 101 -2.15 5.49 2.15
CA GLY A 101 -2.22 4.04 2.03
C GLY A 101 -1.33 3.32 3.02
N SER A 102 -1.50 2.01 3.15
CA SER A 102 -0.56 1.12 3.82
C SER A 102 0.53 0.66 2.85
N VAL A 103 1.68 0.26 3.38
CA VAL A 103 2.81 -0.24 2.61
C VAL A 103 2.42 -1.44 1.74
N GLY A 104 1.72 -2.43 2.29
CA GLY A 104 1.27 -3.60 1.54
C GLY A 104 0.33 -3.24 0.39
N GLY A 105 -0.64 -2.32 0.63
CA GLY A 105 -1.51 -1.82 -0.42
C GLY A 105 -0.77 -0.99 -1.48
N ALA A 106 0.28 -0.27 -1.07
CA ALA A 106 1.11 0.51 -1.98
C ALA A 106 1.92 -0.39 -2.92
N VAL A 107 2.48 -1.49 -2.42
CA VAL A 107 3.21 -2.48 -3.25
C VAL A 107 2.24 -3.24 -4.15
N TYR A 108 1.09 -3.66 -3.62
CA TYR A 108 0.03 -4.32 -4.40
C TYR A 108 -0.33 -3.50 -5.64
N MET A 109 -0.51 -2.20 -5.50
CA MET A 109 -0.90 -1.28 -6.57
C MET A 109 0.27 -0.62 -7.31
N ASN A 110 1.52 -0.96 -7.01
CA ASN A 110 2.67 -0.16 -7.45
C ASN A 110 2.35 1.35 -7.31
N ALA A 111 1.98 1.76 -6.10
CA ALA A 111 1.52 3.12 -5.85
C ALA A 111 2.59 4.13 -6.25
N GLY A 112 2.16 5.18 -6.94
CA GLY A 112 3.07 6.23 -7.40
C GLY A 112 2.37 7.57 -7.57
N ALA A 113 3.17 8.61 -7.47
CA ALA A 113 2.79 10.01 -7.68
C ALA A 113 4.03 10.82 -8.07
N TYR A 114 3.87 11.86 -8.92
CA TYR A 114 4.94 12.81 -9.25
C TYR A 114 6.23 12.11 -9.74
N ASP A 115 6.08 11.17 -10.67
CA ASP A 115 7.14 10.39 -11.32
C ASP A 115 7.90 9.42 -10.39
N GLY A 116 7.48 9.29 -9.12
CA GLY A 116 7.95 8.27 -8.19
C GLY A 116 6.93 7.13 -8.04
N GLU A 117 7.38 5.89 -7.87
CA GLU A 117 6.54 4.72 -7.62
C GLU A 117 7.26 3.66 -6.80
N MET A 118 6.50 2.74 -6.18
CA MET A 118 7.06 1.71 -5.29
C MET A 118 8.08 0.82 -5.99
N GLY A 119 7.86 0.48 -7.26
CA GLY A 119 8.79 -0.36 -8.05
C GLY A 119 10.21 0.20 -8.17
N GLN A 120 10.42 1.49 -7.92
CA GLN A 120 11.75 2.10 -7.96
C GLN A 120 12.58 1.86 -6.69
N VAL A 121 11.93 1.49 -5.58
CA VAL A 121 12.58 1.37 -4.26
C VAL A 121 12.42 -0.01 -3.63
N VAL A 122 11.38 -0.76 -3.97
CA VAL A 122 11.13 -2.11 -3.42
C VAL A 122 12.13 -3.11 -4.00
N ILE A 123 12.84 -3.82 -3.11
CA ILE A 123 13.82 -4.84 -3.49
C ILE A 123 13.38 -6.26 -3.11
N GLU A 124 12.54 -6.40 -2.08
CA GLU A 124 12.06 -7.71 -1.62
C GLU A 124 10.70 -7.54 -0.94
N THR A 125 9.80 -8.51 -1.12
CA THR A 125 8.57 -8.63 -0.33
C THR A 125 8.43 -10.05 0.21
N LEU A 126 8.01 -10.14 1.47
CA LEU A 126 7.54 -11.38 2.08
C LEU A 126 6.02 -11.43 1.95
N CYS A 127 5.52 -12.49 1.36
CA CYS A 127 4.09 -12.69 1.12
C CYS A 127 3.62 -14.06 1.65
N LEU A 128 2.29 -14.23 1.75
CA LEU A 128 1.63 -15.53 1.82
C LEU A 128 0.90 -15.78 0.50
N ASP A 129 0.93 -17.01 0.02
CA ASP A 129 0.05 -17.47 -1.04
C ASP A 129 -1.35 -17.83 -0.50
N SER A 130 -2.25 -18.21 -1.39
CA SER A 130 -3.61 -18.64 -1.04
C SER A 130 -3.68 -19.93 -0.23
N ASN A 131 -2.60 -20.70 -0.09
CA ASN A 131 -2.48 -21.87 0.77
C ASN A 131 -1.91 -21.52 2.15
N GLY A 132 -1.53 -20.24 2.37
CA GLY A 132 -0.88 -19.77 3.58
C GLY A 132 0.60 -20.17 3.67
N GLU A 133 1.24 -20.45 2.53
CA GLU A 133 2.67 -20.70 2.47
C GLU A 133 3.45 -19.41 2.17
N LEU A 134 4.65 -19.31 2.73
CA LEU A 134 5.50 -18.13 2.55
C LEU A 134 6.10 -18.08 1.14
N VAL A 135 5.98 -16.92 0.50
CA VAL A 135 6.55 -16.60 -0.81
C VAL A 135 7.38 -15.33 -0.68
N ILE A 136 8.60 -15.34 -1.21
CA ILE A 136 9.46 -14.16 -1.27
C ILE A 136 9.61 -13.75 -2.74
N LEU A 137 9.28 -12.51 -3.05
CA LEU A 137 9.53 -11.89 -4.35
C LEU A 137 10.74 -10.95 -4.24
N ARG A 138 11.63 -10.98 -5.25
CA ARG A 138 12.84 -10.15 -5.31
C ARG A 138 12.97 -9.44 -6.66
N GLY A 139 13.35 -8.16 -6.61
CA GLY A 139 13.64 -7.38 -7.82
C GLY A 139 12.56 -7.51 -8.88
N ASP A 140 12.94 -7.97 -10.07
CA ASP A 140 12.05 -8.07 -11.24
C ASP A 140 10.92 -9.10 -11.07
N GLU A 141 11.00 -10.01 -10.10
CA GLU A 141 9.93 -10.96 -9.80
C GLU A 141 8.61 -10.27 -9.39
N HIS A 142 8.66 -9.03 -8.92
CA HIS A 142 7.48 -8.25 -8.61
C HIS A 142 6.65 -7.87 -9.84
N ASN A 143 7.24 -7.89 -11.04
CA ASN A 143 6.58 -7.54 -12.31
C ASN A 143 5.80 -6.21 -12.22
N PHE A 144 6.41 -5.18 -11.64
CA PHE A 144 5.77 -3.89 -11.46
C PHE A 144 5.47 -3.21 -12.79
N SER A 145 4.25 -2.70 -12.89
CA SER A 145 3.83 -1.84 -13.98
C SER A 145 2.80 -0.82 -13.47
N TYR A 146 2.23 0.00 -14.37
CA TYR A 146 1.30 1.05 -13.95
C TYR A 146 0.09 0.49 -13.19
N ARG A 147 0.01 0.79 -11.90
CA ARG A 147 -1.04 0.34 -10.97
C ARG A 147 -1.17 -1.19 -10.87
N HIS A 148 -0.04 -1.89 -11.01
CA HIS A 148 -0.02 -3.35 -11.07
C HIS A 148 1.25 -3.94 -10.47
N SER A 149 1.13 -5.15 -9.91
CA SER A 149 2.24 -5.99 -9.44
C SER A 149 1.85 -7.46 -9.49
N ARG A 150 2.84 -8.36 -9.51
CA ARG A 150 2.63 -9.81 -9.43
C ARG A 150 1.86 -10.24 -8.17
N ILE A 151 1.88 -9.45 -7.10
CA ILE A 151 1.08 -9.72 -5.90
C ILE A 151 -0.41 -9.80 -6.25
N GLN A 152 -0.89 -9.02 -7.25
CA GLN A 152 -2.26 -9.10 -7.77
C GLN A 152 -2.49 -10.37 -8.59
N ASP A 153 -1.53 -10.73 -9.46
CA ASP A 153 -1.69 -11.85 -10.39
C ASP A 153 -1.76 -13.20 -9.67
N ASP A 154 -0.93 -13.36 -8.65
CA ASP A 154 -0.78 -14.61 -7.91
C ASP A 154 -1.67 -14.64 -6.63
N ASP A 155 -2.55 -13.65 -6.43
CA ASP A 155 -3.43 -13.49 -5.24
C ASP A 155 -2.64 -13.60 -3.92
N LEU A 156 -1.49 -12.92 -3.87
CA LEU A 156 -0.61 -12.96 -2.71
C LEU A 156 -1.04 -11.95 -1.63
N THR A 157 -0.84 -12.31 -0.38
CA THR A 157 -0.97 -11.41 0.76
C THR A 157 0.39 -10.87 1.16
N CYS A 158 0.67 -9.60 0.91
CA CYS A 158 1.92 -8.96 1.33
C CYS A 158 1.96 -8.83 2.86
N LEU A 159 3.05 -9.28 3.48
CA LEU A 159 3.28 -9.22 4.93
C LEU A 159 4.33 -8.16 5.31
N GLN A 160 5.43 -8.10 4.57
CA GLN A 160 6.56 -7.22 4.83
C GLN A 160 7.21 -6.80 3.52
N VAL A 161 7.73 -5.58 3.51
CA VAL A 161 8.38 -4.97 2.34
C VAL A 161 9.76 -4.45 2.74
N LYS A 162 10.78 -4.81 1.96
CA LYS A 162 12.12 -4.26 2.07
C LYS A 162 12.37 -3.29 0.92
N MET A 163 12.75 -2.08 1.27
CA MET A 163 13.01 -0.99 0.34
C MET A 163 14.47 -0.56 0.46
N LYS A 164 15.12 -0.30 -0.68
CA LYS A 164 16.46 0.27 -0.73
C LYS A 164 16.39 1.71 -1.20
N LEU A 165 16.95 2.61 -0.41
CA LEU A 165 16.96 4.05 -0.64
C LEU A 165 18.39 4.56 -0.84
N GLN A 166 18.56 5.85 -0.98
CA GLN A 166 19.87 6.48 -1.13
C GLN A 166 20.08 7.50 -0.03
N LYS A 167 21.34 7.71 0.40
CA LYS A 167 21.68 8.80 1.32
C LYS A 167 21.47 10.13 0.61
N GLY A 168 20.86 11.08 1.30
CA GLY A 168 20.56 12.41 0.77
C GLY A 168 20.69 13.50 1.83
N GLU A 169 20.45 14.74 1.42
CA GLU A 169 20.45 15.89 2.33
C GLU A 169 19.05 16.06 2.92
N LYS A 170 18.93 15.95 4.25
CA LYS A 170 17.64 16.02 4.96
C LYS A 170 16.80 17.24 4.56
N ASN A 171 17.42 18.41 4.43
CA ASN A 171 16.70 19.63 4.06
C ASN A 171 16.14 19.58 2.63
N LYS A 172 16.85 18.95 1.69
CA LYS A 172 16.37 18.77 0.31
C LYS A 172 15.20 17.78 0.27
N ILE A 173 15.31 16.66 0.99
CA ILE A 173 14.24 15.67 1.11
C ILE A 173 12.98 16.33 1.70
N GLN A 174 13.12 17.06 2.83
CA GLN A 174 12.02 17.76 3.46
C GLN A 174 11.36 18.78 2.53
N SER A 175 12.17 19.60 1.84
CA SER A 175 11.68 20.59 0.88
C SER A 175 10.89 19.94 -0.25
N LYS A 176 11.38 18.80 -0.76
CA LYS A 176 10.69 18.04 -1.81
C LYS A 176 9.37 17.47 -1.31
N MET A 177 9.33 16.85 -0.13
CA MET A 177 8.09 16.36 0.48
C MET A 177 7.06 17.49 0.66
N ASN A 178 7.50 18.65 1.14
CA ASN A 178 6.64 19.82 1.33
C ASN A 178 6.05 20.32 -0.01
N GLU A 179 6.90 20.42 -1.05
CA GLU A 179 6.47 20.80 -2.40
C GLU A 179 5.39 19.85 -2.93
N LEU A 180 5.65 18.52 -2.88
CA LEU A 180 4.72 17.52 -3.40
C LEU A 180 3.40 17.50 -2.64
N ASN A 181 3.45 17.65 -1.32
CA ASN A 181 2.26 17.73 -0.47
C ASN A 181 1.47 19.03 -0.71
N ALA A 182 2.12 20.16 -0.98
CA ALA A 182 1.46 21.41 -1.36
C ALA A 182 0.73 21.25 -2.70
N ARG A 183 1.42 20.74 -3.74
CA ARG A 183 0.82 20.45 -5.05
C ARG A 183 -0.39 19.51 -4.96
N ARG A 184 -0.34 18.54 -4.02
CA ARG A 184 -1.46 17.63 -3.79
C ARG A 184 -2.68 18.35 -3.21
N ARG A 185 -2.46 19.21 -2.19
CA ARG A 185 -3.55 20.02 -1.60
C ARG A 185 -4.23 20.97 -2.59
N GLU A 186 -3.45 21.54 -3.51
CA GLU A 186 -3.98 22.42 -4.55
C GLU A 186 -4.84 21.68 -5.59
N LYS A 187 -4.45 20.44 -5.92
CA LYS A 187 -5.07 19.68 -7.02
C LYS A 187 -6.16 18.71 -6.58
N GLN A 188 -6.28 18.42 -5.30
CA GLN A 188 -7.24 17.44 -4.78
C GLN A 188 -8.15 18.06 -3.72
N PRO A 189 -9.47 17.81 -3.75
CA PRO A 189 -10.41 18.30 -2.77
C PRO A 189 -10.30 17.50 -1.47
N LEU A 190 -9.23 17.70 -0.69
CA LEU A 190 -8.93 16.96 0.53
C LEU A 190 -9.95 17.18 1.65
N ASN A 191 -10.86 18.16 1.49
CA ASN A 191 -11.96 18.44 2.42
C ASN A 191 -13.10 17.41 2.32
N TYR A 192 -13.08 16.55 1.31
CA TYR A 192 -14.07 15.51 1.10
C TYR A 192 -13.43 14.12 1.12
N PRO A 193 -14.16 13.09 1.59
CA PRO A 193 -13.72 11.71 1.46
C PRO A 193 -13.46 11.36 -0.02
N SER A 194 -12.34 10.74 -0.31
CA SER A 194 -11.95 10.36 -1.68
C SER A 194 -11.35 8.96 -1.69
N ALA A 195 -11.77 8.15 -2.63
CA ALA A 195 -11.18 6.83 -2.91
C ALA A 195 -10.12 6.88 -4.04
N GLY A 196 -9.68 8.08 -4.43
CA GLY A 196 -8.70 8.29 -5.51
C GLY A 196 -9.34 8.42 -6.89
N SER A 197 -8.52 8.31 -7.94
CA SER A 197 -8.99 8.41 -9.33
C SER A 197 -9.73 7.14 -9.75
N ILE A 198 -10.93 7.29 -10.28
CA ILE A 198 -11.78 6.19 -10.74
C ILE A 198 -11.24 5.59 -12.05
N PHE A 199 -10.73 6.43 -12.94
CA PHE A 199 -10.26 6.02 -14.25
C PHE A 199 -8.74 5.83 -14.27
N LYS A 200 -8.27 4.77 -14.95
CA LYS A 200 -6.85 4.61 -15.25
C LYS A 200 -6.41 5.72 -16.21
N ARG A 201 -5.17 6.20 -16.05
CA ARG A 201 -4.58 7.16 -16.95
C ARG A 201 -4.42 6.53 -18.34
N PRO A 202 -5.00 7.12 -19.41
CA PRO A 202 -4.79 6.61 -20.77
C PRO A 202 -3.38 6.92 -21.27
N PRO A 203 -2.84 6.14 -22.20
CA PRO A 203 -1.56 6.45 -22.83
C PRO A 203 -1.55 7.85 -23.45
N GLY A 204 -0.54 8.66 -23.14
CA GLY A 204 -0.34 9.99 -23.72
C GLY A 204 -1.30 11.10 -23.26
N SER A 205 -2.24 10.82 -22.31
CA SER A 205 -3.22 11.81 -21.84
C SER A 205 -3.53 11.63 -20.34
N TYR A 206 -4.44 12.45 -19.84
CA TYR A 206 -4.97 12.35 -18.47
C TYR A 206 -6.49 12.08 -18.52
N ALA A 207 -6.98 11.22 -17.65
CA ALA A 207 -8.41 10.87 -17.63
C ALA A 207 -9.32 12.10 -17.47
N GLY A 208 -8.96 13.08 -16.64
CA GLY A 208 -9.71 14.32 -16.47
C GLY A 208 -9.82 15.17 -17.74
N MET A 209 -8.92 15.05 -18.70
CA MET A 209 -9.03 15.76 -20.00
C MET A 209 -9.99 15.08 -20.98
N LEU A 210 -10.46 13.88 -20.66
CA LEU A 210 -11.34 13.09 -21.55
C LEU A 210 -12.78 13.01 -21.00
N VAL A 211 -13.03 13.56 -19.81
CA VAL A 211 -14.32 13.47 -19.10
C VAL A 211 -15.03 14.84 -19.07
N ASP A 212 -14.37 15.92 -19.54
CA ASP A 212 -14.96 17.26 -19.68
C ASP A 212 -15.88 17.37 -20.90
#